data_d26338688f3a805f3083d55d92b8b0eb
#
_entry.id   d26338688f3a805f3083d55d92b8b0eb
#
_cell.length_a   1.000
_cell.length_b   1.000
_cell.length_c   1.000
_cell.angle_alpha   90.00
_cell.angle_beta   90.00
_cell.angle_gamma   90.00
#
_symmetry.space_group_name_H-M   'P 1'
#
loop_
_entity.id
_entity.type
_entity.pdbx_description
1 polymer ?
#
loop_
_entity_poly.entity_id
_entity_poly.type
_entity_poly.pdbx_seq_one_letter_code
_entity_poly.pdbx_strand_id
1 'polypeptide(L)'
;MRARWLIPLALAGFCGTTNAAAEETQIRIGNIDAVLTMPADVDRPPVALLIAGSGSTDHDGNGPQAKPATLKKLSEQLVARKIATLRYDKRGAPGWKPEFGKPEDFRFKDFVDDAVAIVNYLRSSGKFSRLVVIGHSEGGLVAILAARKVPLDRLVLLVTAARRQGDLVKAQLERKQIPPDILDPILKAIDSIMAGQIVDPPPKGLAIAPSMQPSLASAFVEDPIDPLKSIDRPTLIIGGGHDLQVARLDFAALSAASPLAKTLWLPEMNHVLVDVGDDDDNFAAYNQPERPLDAALIDTIAAFIQASDSR
;
A
#
# COMPACT_ATOMS: atom_id res chain seq x y z
N MET A 1 -8.88 -1.61 -82.52
CA MET A 1 -7.79 -1.87 -81.57
C MET A 1 -7.98 -0.95 -80.36
N ARG A 2 -8.42 -1.45 -79.22
CA ARG A 2 -8.56 -0.69 -78.00
C ARG A 2 -7.55 -1.22 -76.96
N ALA A 3 -6.56 -0.40 -76.60
CA ALA A 3 -5.55 -0.73 -75.63
C ALA A 3 -6.14 -0.61 -74.22
N ARG A 4 -6.10 -1.69 -73.44
CA ARG A 4 -6.46 -1.74 -71.99
C ARG A 4 -5.21 -1.45 -71.17
N TRP A 5 -5.19 -0.34 -70.43
CA TRP A 5 -4.18 -0.05 -69.44
C TRP A 5 -4.51 -0.79 -68.14
N LEU A 6 -3.63 -1.66 -67.66
CA LEU A 6 -3.66 -2.30 -66.36
C LEU A 6 -2.92 -1.38 -65.38
N ILE A 7 -3.60 -0.90 -64.35
CA ILE A 7 -3.03 -0.18 -63.21
C ILE A 7 -2.65 -1.22 -62.17
N PRO A 8 -1.41 -1.32 -61.69
CA PRO A 8 -1.06 -2.20 -60.59
C PRO A 8 -1.58 -1.63 -59.26
N LEU A 9 -2.39 -2.43 -58.57
CA LEU A 9 -2.87 -2.14 -57.19
C LEU A 9 -1.72 -2.42 -56.23
N ALA A 10 -1.10 -1.36 -55.71
CA ALA A 10 -0.10 -1.46 -54.62
C ALA A 10 -0.86 -1.80 -53.32
N LEU A 11 -0.72 -3.05 -52.85
CA LEU A 11 -1.11 -3.40 -51.45
C LEU A 11 -0.15 -2.72 -50.48
N ALA A 12 -0.59 -1.63 -49.90
CA ALA A 12 0.04 -1.08 -48.69
C ALA A 12 -0.21 -2.03 -47.53
N GLY A 13 0.81 -2.78 -47.15
CA GLY A 13 0.80 -3.59 -45.94
C GLY A 13 0.63 -2.69 -44.70
N PHE A 14 -0.54 -2.72 -44.09
CA PHE A 14 -0.76 -2.13 -42.76
C PHE A 14 0.03 -2.99 -41.77
N CYS A 15 1.22 -2.56 -41.39
CA CYS A 15 1.96 -3.10 -40.25
C CYS A 15 1.21 -2.64 -38.99
N GLY A 16 0.20 -3.39 -38.59
CA GLY A 16 -0.48 -3.16 -37.33
C GLY A 16 0.51 -3.46 -36.19
N THR A 17 1.02 -2.42 -35.55
CA THR A 17 1.68 -2.57 -34.26
C THR A 17 0.63 -3.09 -33.29
N THR A 18 0.63 -4.39 -33.03
CA THR A 18 -0.10 -4.96 -31.87
C THR A 18 0.53 -4.35 -30.63
N ASN A 19 -0.17 -3.39 -30.04
CA ASN A 19 0.20 -2.89 -28.72
C ASN A 19 0.06 -4.06 -27.76
N ALA A 20 1.18 -4.68 -27.38
CA ALA A 20 1.14 -5.77 -26.42
C ALA A 20 0.49 -5.25 -25.12
N ALA A 21 -0.51 -5.95 -24.64
CA ALA A 21 -1.17 -5.61 -23.38
C ALA A 21 -0.23 -5.94 -22.21
N ALA A 22 -0.40 -5.24 -21.09
CA ALA A 22 0.27 -5.61 -19.84
C ALA A 22 -0.12 -7.05 -19.46
N GLU A 23 0.86 -7.83 -19.02
CA GLU A 23 0.65 -9.22 -18.60
C GLU A 23 0.47 -9.29 -17.09
N GLU A 24 -0.67 -9.79 -16.64
CA GLU A 24 -0.97 -10.08 -15.25
C GLU A 24 -0.84 -11.57 -14.97
N THR A 25 0.04 -11.96 -14.04
CA THR A 25 0.32 -13.35 -13.69
C THR A 25 0.08 -13.56 -12.20
N GLN A 26 -0.76 -14.53 -11.87
CA GLN A 26 -0.89 -15.00 -10.49
C GLN A 26 0.30 -15.88 -10.13
N ILE A 27 0.91 -15.58 -9.00
CA ILE A 27 2.07 -16.31 -8.48
C ILE A 27 1.87 -16.62 -7.01
N ARG A 28 2.64 -17.60 -6.51
CA ARG A 28 2.67 -17.95 -5.09
C ARG A 28 4.09 -17.90 -4.56
N ILE A 29 4.29 -17.20 -3.45
CA ILE A 29 5.57 -17.06 -2.76
C ILE A 29 5.41 -17.64 -1.36
N GLY A 30 5.85 -18.90 -1.16
CA GLY A 30 5.51 -19.64 0.07
C GLY A 30 3.99 -19.81 0.20
N ASN A 31 3.41 -19.26 1.26
CA ASN A 31 1.96 -19.27 1.51
C ASN A 31 1.24 -18.00 1.02
N ILE A 32 1.95 -17.10 0.35
CA ILE A 32 1.44 -15.80 -0.08
C ILE A 32 0.98 -15.89 -1.52
N ASP A 33 -0.31 -15.66 -1.76
CA ASP A 33 -0.86 -15.48 -3.10
C ASP A 33 -0.61 -14.03 -3.54
N ALA A 34 -0.09 -13.85 -4.75
CA ALA A 34 0.32 -12.55 -5.27
C ALA A 34 0.03 -12.43 -6.77
N VAL A 35 -0.05 -11.20 -7.23
CA VAL A 35 -0.26 -10.82 -8.62
C VAL A 35 0.92 -9.98 -9.09
N LEU A 36 1.68 -10.51 -10.04
CA LEU A 36 2.74 -9.80 -10.74
C LEU A 36 2.19 -9.26 -12.05
N THR A 37 2.28 -7.94 -12.24
CA THR A 37 1.86 -7.29 -13.49
C THR A 37 3.08 -6.69 -14.18
N MET A 38 3.35 -7.16 -15.40
CA MET A 38 4.48 -6.73 -16.22
C MET A 38 4.02 -5.73 -17.27
N PRO A 39 4.73 -4.60 -17.47
CA PRO A 39 4.47 -3.73 -18.60
C PRO A 39 4.89 -4.39 -19.90
N ALA A 40 4.17 -4.11 -20.99
CA ALA A 40 4.59 -4.52 -22.31
C ALA A 40 5.86 -3.80 -22.78
N ASP A 41 6.64 -4.46 -23.64
CA ASP A 41 7.76 -3.89 -24.38
C ASP A 41 8.91 -3.31 -23.52
N VAL A 42 9.11 -3.83 -22.31
CA VAL A 42 10.23 -3.48 -21.42
C VAL A 42 10.90 -4.76 -20.91
N ASP A 43 12.13 -4.98 -21.31
CA ASP A 43 12.88 -6.19 -20.96
C ASP A 43 13.15 -6.30 -19.45
N ARG A 44 13.67 -5.23 -18.83
CA ARG A 44 13.97 -5.17 -17.39
C ARG A 44 13.38 -3.92 -16.75
N PRO A 45 12.05 -3.86 -16.55
CA PRO A 45 11.42 -2.71 -15.92
C PRO A 45 11.86 -2.55 -14.46
N PRO A 46 11.75 -1.37 -13.85
CA PRO A 46 11.69 -1.27 -12.39
C PRO A 46 10.45 -2.01 -11.88
N VAL A 47 10.52 -2.53 -10.66
CA VAL A 47 9.36 -3.19 -10.01
C VAL A 47 9.01 -2.51 -8.70
N ALA A 48 7.72 -2.31 -8.44
CA ALA A 48 7.17 -1.83 -7.19
C ALA A 48 6.42 -2.95 -6.46
N LEU A 49 6.87 -3.30 -5.26
CA LEU A 49 6.08 -4.08 -4.31
C LEU A 49 5.07 -3.15 -3.65
N LEU A 50 3.78 -3.42 -3.78
CA LEU A 50 2.69 -2.65 -3.17
C LEU A 50 2.20 -3.36 -1.91
N ILE A 51 2.30 -2.70 -0.76
CA ILE A 51 1.91 -3.23 0.56
C ILE A 51 0.64 -2.53 1.03
N ALA A 52 -0.42 -3.30 1.26
CA ALA A 52 -1.72 -2.81 1.71
C ALA A 52 -1.72 -2.26 3.15
N GLY A 53 -2.69 -1.41 3.44
CA GLY A 53 -2.97 -0.89 4.79
C GLY A 53 -3.49 -1.93 5.78
N SER A 54 -4.05 -1.48 6.90
CA SER A 54 -4.54 -2.30 8.00
C SER A 54 -5.65 -3.28 7.59
N GLY A 55 -5.72 -4.40 8.34
CA GLY A 55 -6.80 -5.38 8.22
C GLY A 55 -6.54 -6.47 7.20
N SER A 56 -7.58 -7.30 7.02
CA SER A 56 -7.61 -8.46 6.11
C SER A 56 -7.82 -7.98 4.68
N THR A 57 -6.77 -7.46 4.07
CA THR A 57 -6.82 -6.77 2.76
C THR A 57 -6.29 -7.66 1.67
N ASP A 58 -7.04 -7.77 0.56
CA ASP A 58 -6.63 -8.50 -0.64
C ASP A 58 -5.58 -7.71 -1.45
N HIS A 59 -5.02 -8.37 -2.47
CA HIS A 59 -4.02 -7.77 -3.37
C HIS A 59 -4.52 -6.54 -4.13
N ASP A 60 -5.82 -6.34 -4.28
CA ASP A 60 -6.40 -5.16 -4.92
C ASP A 60 -6.54 -3.96 -3.98
N GLY A 61 -6.32 -4.18 -2.67
CA GLY A 61 -6.50 -3.18 -1.64
C GLY A 61 -7.93 -3.11 -1.11
N ASN A 62 -8.72 -4.19 -1.28
CA ASN A 62 -10.06 -4.29 -0.75
C ASN A 62 -10.07 -5.06 0.57
N GLY A 63 -10.90 -4.60 1.50
CA GLY A 63 -11.18 -5.27 2.75
C GLY A 63 -12.65 -5.71 2.86
N PRO A 64 -13.04 -6.36 3.96
CA PRO A 64 -14.42 -6.80 4.17
C PRO A 64 -15.46 -5.67 4.17
N GLN A 65 -15.06 -4.47 4.57
CA GLN A 65 -15.96 -3.32 4.77
C GLN A 65 -15.82 -2.22 3.70
N ALA A 66 -14.75 -2.24 2.91
CA ALA A 66 -14.46 -1.23 1.91
C ALA A 66 -13.79 -1.85 0.68
N LYS A 67 -14.19 -1.39 -0.50
CA LYS A 67 -13.70 -1.90 -1.78
C LYS A 67 -13.23 -0.77 -2.70
N PRO A 68 -12.22 -0.02 -2.31
CA PRO A 68 -11.71 1.11 -3.10
C PRO A 68 -10.82 0.67 -4.27
N ALA A 69 -10.36 -0.58 -4.31
CA ALA A 69 -9.40 -1.09 -5.28
C ALA A 69 -8.11 -0.24 -5.40
N THR A 70 -7.66 0.35 -4.31
CA THR A 70 -6.57 1.33 -4.29
C THR A 70 -5.28 0.78 -4.87
N LEU A 71 -4.87 -0.44 -4.49
CA LEU A 71 -3.63 -1.04 -4.97
C LEU A 71 -3.74 -1.51 -6.42
N LYS A 72 -4.92 -1.99 -6.84
CA LYS A 72 -5.16 -2.33 -8.25
C LYS A 72 -5.03 -1.10 -9.13
N LYS A 73 -5.72 -0.02 -8.79
CA LYS A 73 -5.63 1.25 -9.53
C LYS A 73 -4.18 1.79 -9.58
N LEU A 74 -3.47 1.74 -8.45
CA LEU A 74 -2.07 2.15 -8.39
C LEU A 74 -1.19 1.28 -9.30
N SER A 75 -1.38 -0.03 -9.28
CA SER A 75 -0.69 -0.98 -10.16
C SER A 75 -0.93 -0.65 -11.63
N GLU A 76 -2.19 -0.52 -12.05
CA GLU A 76 -2.56 -0.21 -13.44
C GLU A 76 -1.88 1.08 -13.92
N GLN A 77 -1.89 2.14 -13.10
CA GLN A 77 -1.28 3.42 -13.42
C GLN A 77 0.26 3.35 -13.51
N LEU A 78 0.92 2.58 -12.64
CA LEU A 78 2.36 2.39 -12.67
C LEU A 78 2.79 1.52 -13.87
N VAL A 79 2.04 0.47 -14.17
CA VAL A 79 2.29 -0.40 -15.30
C VAL A 79 2.16 0.35 -16.64
N ALA A 80 1.16 1.23 -16.75
CA ALA A 80 1.02 2.14 -17.91
C ALA A 80 2.26 3.06 -18.08
N ARG A 81 2.99 3.32 -16.99
CA ARG A 81 4.25 4.10 -16.97
C ARG A 81 5.50 3.21 -17.00
N LYS A 82 5.37 1.97 -17.49
CA LYS A 82 6.48 1.02 -17.69
C LYS A 82 7.17 0.59 -16.37
N ILE A 83 6.44 0.54 -15.28
CA ILE A 83 6.88 0.05 -13.97
C ILE A 83 6.10 -1.23 -13.68
N ALA A 84 6.79 -2.37 -13.52
CA ALA A 84 6.16 -3.60 -13.06
C ALA A 84 5.67 -3.46 -11.62
N THR A 85 4.63 -4.19 -11.25
CA THR A 85 4.11 -4.18 -9.89
C THR A 85 3.88 -5.59 -9.36
N LEU A 86 4.08 -5.78 -8.07
CA LEU A 86 3.65 -6.97 -7.36
C LEU A 86 2.72 -6.55 -6.22
N ARG A 87 1.52 -7.11 -6.21
CA ARG A 87 0.48 -6.97 -5.18
C ARG A 87 0.23 -8.34 -4.56
N TYR A 88 -0.11 -8.42 -3.28
CA TYR A 88 -0.30 -9.70 -2.62
C TYR A 88 -1.44 -9.67 -1.59
N ASP A 89 -2.02 -10.82 -1.32
CA ASP A 89 -3.02 -11.00 -0.27
C ASP A 89 -2.35 -11.02 1.09
N LYS A 90 -2.75 -10.10 1.98
CA LYS A 90 -2.28 -10.12 3.37
C LYS A 90 -2.79 -11.37 4.09
N ARG A 91 -2.07 -11.80 5.11
CA ARG A 91 -2.53 -12.87 6.01
C ARG A 91 -3.92 -12.55 6.54
N GLY A 92 -4.83 -13.51 6.44
CA GLY A 92 -6.23 -13.34 6.82
C GLY A 92 -7.11 -12.61 5.82
N ALA A 93 -6.61 -12.28 4.61
CA ALA A 93 -7.41 -11.74 3.52
C ALA A 93 -8.50 -12.75 3.07
N PRO A 94 -9.56 -12.31 2.37
CA PRO A 94 -10.53 -13.22 1.77
C PRO A 94 -9.83 -14.26 0.91
N GLY A 95 -10.09 -15.56 1.18
CA GLY A 95 -9.40 -16.67 0.51
C GLY A 95 -8.17 -17.23 1.25
N TRP A 96 -7.72 -16.58 2.33
CA TRP A 96 -6.66 -17.13 3.18
C TRP A 96 -7.04 -18.49 3.74
N LYS A 97 -6.16 -19.45 3.63
CA LYS A 97 -6.44 -20.83 4.04
C LYS A 97 -6.07 -21.05 5.50
N PRO A 98 -6.98 -21.62 6.33
CA PRO A 98 -6.73 -21.83 7.76
C PRO A 98 -5.49 -22.68 8.08
N GLU A 99 -5.06 -23.56 7.17
CA GLU A 99 -3.83 -24.36 7.33
C GLU A 99 -2.56 -23.49 7.37
N PHE A 100 -2.61 -22.24 6.93
CA PHE A 100 -1.50 -21.28 6.98
C PHE A 100 -1.52 -20.39 8.23
N GLY A 101 -2.39 -20.69 9.18
CA GLY A 101 -2.56 -19.98 10.44
C GLY A 101 -3.88 -19.20 10.51
N LYS A 102 -4.31 -18.90 11.74
CA LYS A 102 -5.51 -18.12 12.01
C LYS A 102 -5.16 -16.67 12.32
N PRO A 103 -6.08 -15.70 12.12
CA PRO A 103 -5.81 -14.29 12.40
C PRO A 103 -5.30 -14.00 13.82
N GLU A 104 -5.79 -14.73 14.81
CA GLU A 104 -5.36 -14.60 16.22
C GLU A 104 -3.90 -15.05 16.47
N ASP A 105 -3.35 -15.90 15.59
CA ASP A 105 -1.98 -16.42 15.72
C ASP A 105 -0.95 -15.47 15.10
N PHE A 106 -1.37 -14.57 14.21
CA PHE A 106 -0.45 -13.66 13.51
C PHE A 106 0.12 -12.61 14.46
N ARG A 107 1.32 -12.19 14.17
CA ARG A 107 2.00 -11.06 14.82
C ARG A 107 2.43 -10.06 13.75
N PHE A 108 2.62 -8.81 14.13
CA PHE A 108 2.99 -7.77 13.15
C PHE A 108 4.27 -8.12 12.38
N LYS A 109 5.24 -8.75 13.06
CA LYS A 109 6.45 -9.24 12.41
C LYS A 109 6.19 -10.20 11.23
N ASP A 110 5.08 -10.93 11.24
CA ASP A 110 4.77 -11.89 10.17
C ASP A 110 4.44 -11.16 8.85
N PHE A 111 3.79 -10.00 8.93
CA PHE A 111 3.55 -9.13 7.76
C PHE A 111 4.87 -8.53 7.23
N VAL A 112 5.79 -8.20 8.12
CA VAL A 112 7.14 -7.74 7.75
C VAL A 112 7.93 -8.86 7.08
N ASP A 113 7.88 -10.08 7.63
CA ASP A 113 8.58 -11.24 7.08
C ASP A 113 8.02 -11.66 5.71
N ASP A 114 6.71 -11.50 5.49
CA ASP A 114 6.09 -11.68 4.16
C ASP A 114 6.65 -10.66 3.14
N ALA A 115 6.72 -9.39 3.49
CA ALA A 115 7.29 -8.36 2.63
C ALA A 115 8.77 -8.64 2.32
N VAL A 116 9.55 -9.09 3.30
CA VAL A 116 10.95 -9.51 3.14
C VAL A 116 11.06 -10.70 2.18
N ALA A 117 10.20 -11.71 2.31
CA ALA A 117 10.18 -12.87 1.42
C ALA A 117 9.89 -12.47 -0.03
N ILE A 118 8.93 -11.55 -0.24
CA ILE A 118 8.58 -11.04 -1.56
C ILE A 118 9.73 -10.22 -2.16
N VAL A 119 10.37 -9.35 -1.38
CA VAL A 119 11.54 -8.57 -1.83
C VAL A 119 12.66 -9.51 -2.28
N ASN A 120 12.95 -10.55 -1.50
CA ASN A 120 13.98 -11.54 -1.83
C ASN A 120 13.61 -12.31 -3.13
N TYR A 121 12.34 -12.69 -3.30
CA TYR A 121 11.86 -13.33 -4.53
C TYR A 121 12.06 -12.42 -5.75
N LEU A 122 11.66 -11.16 -5.67
CA LEU A 122 11.83 -10.20 -6.76
C LEU A 122 13.30 -9.99 -7.12
N ARG A 123 14.18 -9.84 -6.12
CA ARG A 123 15.63 -9.66 -6.34
C ARG A 123 16.28 -10.90 -6.96
N SER A 124 15.97 -12.09 -6.45
CA SER A 124 16.55 -13.34 -6.94
C SER A 124 16.13 -13.68 -8.37
N SER A 125 15.00 -13.15 -8.83
CA SER A 125 14.50 -13.37 -10.20
C SER A 125 15.42 -12.78 -11.29
N GLY A 126 16.19 -11.73 -10.98
CA GLY A 126 17.04 -11.00 -11.93
C GLY A 126 16.28 -10.25 -13.03
N LYS A 127 14.93 -10.23 -12.99
CA LYS A 127 14.06 -9.69 -14.04
C LYS A 127 13.90 -8.16 -14.01
N PHE A 128 14.33 -7.51 -12.94
CA PHE A 128 14.04 -6.10 -12.70
C PHE A 128 15.30 -5.26 -12.65
N SER A 129 15.23 -4.02 -13.14
CA SER A 129 16.34 -3.06 -13.09
C SER A 129 16.47 -2.36 -11.74
N ARG A 130 15.35 -2.21 -11.02
CA ARG A 130 15.24 -1.53 -9.72
C ARG A 130 14.09 -2.13 -8.93
N LEU A 131 14.25 -2.23 -7.60
CA LEU A 131 13.22 -2.69 -6.70
C LEU A 131 12.80 -1.56 -5.74
N VAL A 132 11.52 -1.21 -5.79
CA VAL A 132 10.91 -0.19 -4.94
C VAL A 132 9.87 -0.85 -4.05
N VAL A 133 9.78 -0.42 -2.80
CA VAL A 133 8.70 -0.84 -1.90
C VAL A 133 7.80 0.37 -1.65
N ILE A 134 6.51 0.20 -1.89
CA ILE A 134 5.47 1.21 -1.69
C ILE A 134 4.52 0.70 -0.61
N GLY A 135 4.47 1.38 0.53
CA GLY A 135 3.56 1.04 1.63
C GLY A 135 2.44 2.05 1.75
N HIS A 136 1.20 1.56 1.76
CA HIS A 136 0.00 2.35 1.99
C HIS A 136 -0.43 2.22 3.46
N SER A 137 -0.63 3.33 4.17
CA SER A 137 -1.09 3.35 5.56
C SER A 137 -0.21 2.48 6.48
N GLU A 138 -0.75 1.46 7.17
CA GLU A 138 0.02 0.46 7.95
C GLU A 138 1.08 -0.24 7.09
N GLY A 139 0.81 -0.44 5.81
CA GLY A 139 1.79 -0.99 4.87
C GLY A 139 3.07 -0.16 4.77
N GLY A 140 3.02 1.14 5.08
CA GLY A 140 4.19 2.00 5.20
C GLY A 140 5.09 1.61 6.37
N LEU A 141 4.51 1.27 7.52
CA LEU A 141 5.28 0.74 8.65
C LEU A 141 5.91 -0.62 8.32
N VAL A 142 5.15 -1.51 7.66
CA VAL A 142 5.69 -2.79 7.16
C VAL A 142 6.87 -2.55 6.21
N ALA A 143 6.73 -1.60 5.28
CA ALA A 143 7.77 -1.23 4.33
C ALA A 143 9.04 -0.69 5.00
N ILE A 144 8.90 0.19 6.00
CA ILE A 144 10.00 0.72 6.81
C ILE A 144 10.76 -0.42 7.50
N LEU A 145 10.03 -1.32 8.18
CA LEU A 145 10.65 -2.43 8.92
C LEU A 145 11.28 -3.48 7.98
N ALA A 146 10.69 -3.74 6.82
CA ALA A 146 11.26 -4.61 5.80
C ALA A 146 12.55 -4.01 5.20
N ALA A 147 12.58 -2.70 4.94
CA ALA A 147 13.74 -1.99 4.40
C ALA A 147 14.99 -2.08 5.29
N ARG A 148 14.82 -2.33 6.59
CA ARG A 148 15.93 -2.58 7.53
C ARG A 148 16.47 -4.01 7.46
N LYS A 149 15.68 -4.94 6.95
CA LYS A 149 16.04 -6.38 6.91
C LYS A 149 16.62 -6.80 5.56
N VAL A 150 16.17 -6.15 4.47
CA VAL A 150 16.57 -6.50 3.11
C VAL A 150 16.89 -5.26 2.29
N PRO A 151 17.87 -5.34 1.37
CA PRO A 151 18.19 -4.21 0.50
C PRO A 151 17.05 -3.99 -0.49
N LEU A 152 16.67 -2.71 -0.66
CA LEU A 152 15.79 -2.20 -1.69
C LEU A 152 16.37 -0.90 -2.26
N ASP A 153 15.92 -0.48 -3.42
CA ASP A 153 16.52 0.68 -4.08
C ASP A 153 15.82 1.99 -3.67
N ARG A 154 14.50 1.97 -3.44
CA ARG A 154 13.70 3.13 -3.05
C ARG A 154 12.53 2.75 -2.16
N LEU A 155 12.14 3.66 -1.28
CA LEU A 155 10.99 3.52 -0.38
C LEU A 155 9.95 4.61 -0.68
N VAL A 156 8.67 4.24 -0.74
CA VAL A 156 7.56 5.18 -0.87
C VAL A 156 6.55 4.92 0.25
N LEU A 157 6.21 5.98 0.99
CA LEU A 157 5.26 5.95 2.10
C LEU A 157 4.03 6.78 1.71
N LEU A 158 2.89 6.11 1.57
CA LEU A 158 1.62 6.73 1.17
C LEU A 158 0.70 6.80 2.39
N VAL A 159 0.31 8.00 2.79
CA VAL A 159 -0.61 8.26 3.91
C VAL A 159 -0.30 7.40 5.14
N THR A 160 0.98 7.31 5.47
CA THR A 160 1.53 6.48 6.55
C THR A 160 1.53 7.26 7.87
N ALA A 161 1.13 6.63 8.96
CA ALA A 161 1.18 7.24 10.29
C ALA A 161 2.62 7.30 10.82
N ALA A 162 2.91 8.36 11.60
CA ALA A 162 4.17 8.53 12.34
C ALA A 162 4.09 8.02 13.78
N ARG A 163 2.90 7.72 14.26
CA ARG A 163 2.62 7.25 15.61
C ARG A 163 2.51 5.74 15.64
N ARG A 164 2.73 5.15 16.82
CA ARG A 164 2.37 3.76 17.07
C ARG A 164 0.90 3.55 16.72
N GLN A 165 0.57 2.41 16.15
CA GLN A 165 -0.78 2.18 15.64
C GLN A 165 -1.85 2.23 16.75
N GLY A 166 -1.54 1.81 17.98
CA GLY A 166 -2.46 1.94 19.12
C GLY A 166 -2.76 3.41 19.45
N ASP A 167 -1.76 4.29 19.43
CA ASP A 167 -1.95 5.72 19.66
C ASP A 167 -2.71 6.40 18.51
N LEU A 168 -2.52 5.93 17.27
CA LEU A 168 -3.30 6.38 16.12
C LEU A 168 -4.78 6.02 16.27
N VAL A 169 -5.09 4.78 16.65
CA VAL A 169 -6.47 4.32 16.88
C VAL A 169 -7.13 5.13 18.00
N LYS A 170 -6.44 5.38 19.11
CA LYS A 170 -6.97 6.26 20.18
C LYS A 170 -7.31 7.65 19.65
N ALA A 171 -6.39 8.28 18.92
CA ALA A 171 -6.61 9.60 18.34
C ALA A 171 -7.75 9.64 17.31
N GLN A 172 -7.96 8.56 16.56
CA GLN A 172 -9.11 8.44 15.65
C GLN A 172 -10.44 8.32 16.41
N LEU A 173 -10.46 7.60 17.54
CA LEU A 173 -11.65 7.47 18.39
C LEU A 173 -11.98 8.79 19.09
N GLU A 174 -10.98 9.52 19.61
CA GLU A 174 -11.14 10.82 20.24
C GLU A 174 -11.73 11.89 19.32
N ARG A 175 -11.49 11.80 18.01
CA ARG A 175 -12.11 12.70 17.02
C ARG A 175 -13.59 12.41 16.76
N LYS A 176 -14.05 11.20 17.13
CA LYS A 176 -15.47 10.85 17.00
C LYS A 176 -16.22 11.40 18.21
N GLN A 177 -17.45 11.85 17.98
CA GLN A 177 -18.32 12.33 19.06
C GLN A 177 -18.89 11.16 19.90
N ILE A 178 -18.00 10.36 20.48
CA ILE A 178 -18.36 9.23 21.35
C ILE A 178 -18.52 9.77 22.79
N PRO A 179 -19.63 9.48 23.49
CA PRO A 179 -19.79 9.89 24.88
C PRO A 179 -18.65 9.38 25.77
N PRO A 180 -18.16 10.21 26.73
CA PRO A 180 -16.99 9.87 27.56
C PRO A 180 -17.15 8.58 28.36
N ASP A 181 -18.34 8.26 28.84
CA ASP A 181 -18.66 7.04 29.56
C ASP A 181 -18.49 5.76 28.72
N ILE A 182 -18.51 5.89 27.39
CA ILE A 182 -18.21 4.81 26.43
C ILE A 182 -16.75 4.90 25.96
N LEU A 183 -16.24 6.11 25.66
CA LEU A 183 -14.90 6.30 25.10
C LEU A 183 -13.80 5.97 26.10
N ASP A 184 -13.86 6.47 27.33
CA ASP A 184 -12.81 6.30 28.35
C ASP A 184 -12.49 4.82 28.66
N PRO A 185 -13.48 3.92 28.81
CA PRO A 185 -13.20 2.48 28.96
C PRO A 185 -12.51 1.88 27.73
N ILE A 186 -12.85 2.32 26.51
CA ILE A 186 -12.23 1.84 25.28
C ILE A 186 -10.76 2.27 25.22
N LEU A 187 -10.46 3.54 25.52
CA LEU A 187 -9.08 4.04 25.51
C LEU A 187 -8.21 3.30 26.54
N LYS A 188 -8.73 3.05 27.76
CA LYS A 188 -8.05 2.25 28.78
C LYS A 188 -7.81 0.81 28.35
N ALA A 189 -8.79 0.21 27.66
CA ALA A 189 -8.63 -1.15 27.14
C ALA A 189 -7.54 -1.21 26.05
N ILE A 190 -7.46 -0.22 25.16
CA ILE A 190 -6.39 -0.11 24.16
C ILE A 190 -5.03 0.00 24.87
N ASP A 191 -4.89 0.83 25.90
CA ASP A 191 -3.65 0.95 26.67
C ASP A 191 -3.26 -0.39 27.35
N SER A 192 -4.23 -1.13 27.90
CA SER A 192 -3.99 -2.45 28.47
C SER A 192 -3.54 -3.46 27.40
N ILE A 193 -4.18 -3.45 26.23
CA ILE A 193 -3.78 -4.30 25.10
C ILE A 193 -2.36 -3.94 24.63
N MET A 194 -2.03 -2.66 24.52
CA MET A 194 -0.66 -2.20 24.19
C MET A 194 0.38 -2.66 25.23
N ALA A 195 -0.03 -2.80 26.49
CA ALA A 195 0.80 -3.35 27.56
C ALA A 195 0.86 -4.89 27.55
N GLY A 196 0.23 -5.57 26.57
CA GLY A 196 0.20 -7.02 26.45
C GLY A 196 -0.80 -7.70 27.35
N GLN A 197 -1.72 -6.96 27.97
CA GLN A 197 -2.75 -7.51 28.86
C GLN A 197 -3.99 -7.90 28.06
N ILE A 198 -4.65 -8.96 28.48
CA ILE A 198 -5.95 -9.37 27.91
C ILE A 198 -7.07 -8.68 28.66
N VAL A 199 -7.93 -8.00 27.93
CA VAL A 199 -9.14 -7.35 28.44
C VAL A 199 -10.35 -8.25 28.12
N ASP A 200 -10.89 -8.92 29.14
CA ASP A 200 -12.02 -9.83 29.01
C ASP A 200 -12.99 -9.64 30.19
N PRO A 201 -14.26 -9.26 29.96
CA PRO A 201 -14.82 -8.91 28.67
C PRO A 201 -14.32 -7.55 28.16
N PRO A 202 -14.26 -7.34 26.83
CA PRO A 202 -13.95 -6.03 26.29
C PRO A 202 -15.08 -5.02 26.61
N PRO A 203 -14.76 -3.73 26.82
CA PRO A 203 -15.76 -2.72 27.09
C PRO A 203 -16.75 -2.55 25.94
N LYS A 204 -17.95 -2.11 26.24
CA LYS A 204 -18.99 -1.81 25.24
C LYS A 204 -18.45 -0.85 24.18
N GLY A 205 -18.60 -1.21 22.91
CA GLY A 205 -18.12 -0.42 21.78
C GLY A 205 -16.72 -0.82 21.26
N LEU A 206 -15.96 -1.61 22.01
CA LEU A 206 -14.70 -2.18 21.53
C LEU A 206 -14.95 -3.57 20.91
N ALA A 207 -15.00 -3.63 19.59
CA ALA A 207 -15.25 -4.86 18.83
C ALA A 207 -13.95 -5.69 18.61
N ILE A 208 -13.16 -5.90 19.69
CA ILE A 208 -11.92 -6.68 19.66
C ILE A 208 -12.09 -7.88 20.59
N ALA A 209 -12.22 -9.07 19.99
CA ALA A 209 -12.29 -10.31 20.77
C ALA A 209 -11.00 -10.54 21.58
N PRO A 210 -11.06 -11.10 22.80
CA PRO A 210 -9.87 -11.39 23.59
C PRO A 210 -8.81 -12.21 22.86
N SER A 211 -9.21 -13.18 22.04
CA SER A 211 -8.30 -13.99 21.21
C SER A 211 -7.48 -13.17 20.18
N MET A 212 -8.04 -12.06 19.69
CA MET A 212 -7.38 -11.19 18.73
C MET A 212 -6.41 -10.17 19.36
N GLN A 213 -6.52 -9.94 20.66
CA GLN A 213 -5.74 -8.90 21.34
C GLN A 213 -4.23 -9.11 21.28
N PRO A 214 -3.66 -10.32 21.39
CA PRO A 214 -2.22 -10.54 21.24
C PRO A 214 -1.69 -10.20 19.83
N SER A 215 -2.49 -10.46 18.81
CA SER A 215 -2.17 -10.08 17.43
C SER A 215 -2.12 -8.56 17.29
N LEU A 216 -3.15 -7.87 17.75
CA LEU A 216 -3.25 -6.42 17.71
C LEU A 216 -2.20 -5.73 18.59
N ALA A 217 -1.94 -6.25 19.80
CA ALA A 217 -0.89 -5.73 20.69
C ALA A 217 0.46 -5.66 20.00
N SER A 218 0.79 -6.69 19.20
CA SER A 218 2.06 -6.73 18.45
C SER A 218 2.18 -5.64 17.38
N ALA A 219 1.06 -5.16 16.84
CA ALA A 219 1.03 -4.06 15.87
C ALA A 219 0.96 -2.69 16.58
N PHE A 220 0.20 -2.61 17.67
CA PHE A 220 -0.09 -1.37 18.38
C PHE A 220 1.14 -0.69 18.98
N VAL A 221 2.18 -1.44 19.30
CA VAL A 221 3.40 -0.96 19.95
C VAL A 221 4.51 -0.57 18.96
N GLU A 222 4.39 -0.95 17.70
CA GLU A 222 5.42 -0.66 16.70
C GLU A 222 5.52 0.85 16.41
N ASP A 223 6.73 1.38 16.50
CA ASP A 223 7.05 2.79 16.25
C ASP A 223 7.72 2.93 14.88
N PRO A 224 7.18 3.75 13.96
CA PRO A 224 7.78 3.95 12.63
C PRO A 224 8.99 4.90 12.63
N ILE A 225 9.11 5.79 13.62
CA ILE A 225 10.02 6.93 13.57
C ILE A 225 11.49 6.49 13.68
N ASP A 226 11.85 5.75 14.73
CA ASP A 226 13.24 5.35 14.91
C ASP A 226 13.74 4.37 13.82
N PRO A 227 12.95 3.39 13.37
CA PRO A 227 13.29 2.62 12.19
C PRO A 227 13.50 3.48 10.93
N LEU A 228 12.64 4.46 10.67
CA LEU A 228 12.73 5.34 9.49
C LEU A 228 14.02 6.16 9.48
N LYS A 229 14.45 6.69 10.63
CA LYS A 229 15.72 7.45 10.75
C LYS A 229 16.95 6.65 10.30
N SER A 230 16.88 5.32 10.36
CA SER A 230 17.98 4.43 9.97
C SER A 230 17.96 4.04 8.49
N ILE A 231 16.97 4.49 7.70
CA ILE A 231 16.86 4.21 6.28
C ILE A 231 17.75 5.17 5.49
N ASP A 232 18.75 4.62 4.81
CA ASP A 232 19.72 5.35 3.98
C ASP A 232 19.35 5.34 2.48
N ARG A 233 18.16 4.92 2.15
CA ARG A 233 17.67 4.83 0.77
C ARG A 233 16.84 6.05 0.37
N PRO A 234 16.85 6.45 -0.92
CA PRO A 234 15.92 7.46 -1.40
C PRO A 234 14.49 7.13 -0.97
N THR A 235 13.87 8.06 -0.27
CA THR A 235 12.52 7.90 0.29
C THR A 235 11.60 9.00 -0.26
N LEU A 236 10.35 8.63 -0.55
CA LEU A 236 9.27 9.56 -0.91
C LEU A 236 8.14 9.41 0.11
N ILE A 237 7.71 10.52 0.69
CA ILE A 237 6.62 10.55 1.67
C ILE A 237 5.48 11.38 1.10
N ILE A 238 4.28 10.79 1.00
CA ILE A 238 3.10 11.47 0.46
C ILE A 238 1.98 11.45 1.50
N GLY A 239 1.39 12.63 1.75
CA GLY A 239 0.24 12.81 2.63
C GLY A 239 -0.93 13.45 1.92
N GLY A 240 -2.14 13.21 2.43
CA GLY A 240 -3.41 13.72 1.90
C GLY A 240 -4.08 14.70 2.86
N GLY A 241 -4.66 15.80 2.32
CA GLY A 241 -5.29 16.84 3.11
C GLY A 241 -6.68 16.44 3.64
N HIS A 242 -7.40 15.62 2.88
CA HIS A 242 -8.70 15.05 3.26
C HIS A 242 -8.58 13.68 3.92
N ASP A 243 -7.38 13.28 4.35
CA ASP A 243 -7.20 12.03 5.09
C ASP A 243 -7.77 12.12 6.50
N LEU A 244 -8.88 11.40 6.75
CA LEU A 244 -9.53 11.33 8.06
C LEU A 244 -8.86 10.32 9.01
N GLN A 245 -7.92 9.50 8.52
CA GLN A 245 -7.26 8.45 9.31
C GLN A 245 -5.88 8.88 9.79
N VAL A 246 -5.07 9.47 8.89
CA VAL A 246 -3.70 9.91 9.16
C VAL A 246 -3.61 11.44 9.04
N ALA A 247 -3.20 12.09 10.10
CA ALA A 247 -3.23 13.54 10.17
C ALA A 247 -1.96 14.18 9.56
N ARG A 248 -2.05 15.46 9.21
CA ARG A 248 -0.90 16.25 8.72
C ARG A 248 0.30 16.23 9.67
N LEU A 249 0.06 16.09 10.98
CA LEU A 249 1.13 15.97 11.96
C LEU A 249 1.96 14.68 11.77
N ASP A 250 1.35 13.59 11.30
CA ASP A 250 2.05 12.34 11.01
C ASP A 250 2.97 12.52 9.78
N PHE A 251 2.45 13.14 8.73
CA PHE A 251 3.26 13.50 7.56
C PHE A 251 4.46 14.38 7.93
N ALA A 252 4.24 15.41 8.76
CA ALA A 252 5.31 16.30 9.23
C ALA A 252 6.35 15.56 10.07
N ALA A 253 5.93 14.65 10.96
CA ALA A 253 6.83 13.85 11.79
C ALA A 253 7.67 12.86 10.98
N LEU A 254 7.08 12.15 9.98
CA LEU A 254 7.84 11.30 9.06
C LEU A 254 8.85 12.11 8.25
N SER A 255 8.43 13.29 7.75
CA SER A 255 9.31 14.18 6.98
C SER A 255 10.50 14.66 7.83
N ALA A 256 10.27 15.00 9.09
CA ALA A 256 11.32 15.39 10.02
C ALA A 256 12.26 14.20 10.37
N ALA A 257 11.72 12.99 10.47
CA ALA A 257 12.51 11.78 10.75
C ALA A 257 13.39 11.34 9.55
N SER A 258 13.05 11.77 8.33
CA SER A 258 13.79 11.46 7.11
C SER A 258 14.06 12.74 6.30
N PRO A 259 14.99 13.61 6.76
CA PRO A 259 15.16 14.96 6.19
C PRO A 259 15.65 14.97 4.74
N LEU A 260 16.18 13.86 4.24
CA LEU A 260 16.58 13.68 2.83
C LEU A 260 15.45 13.12 1.96
N ALA A 261 14.31 12.77 2.53
CA ALA A 261 13.18 12.28 1.78
C ALA A 261 12.58 13.40 0.90
N LYS A 262 12.12 13.03 -0.29
CA LYS A 262 11.21 13.86 -1.06
C LYS A 262 9.83 13.80 -0.40
N THR A 263 9.14 14.92 -0.35
CA THR A 263 7.82 15.00 0.27
C THR A 263 6.81 15.63 -0.68
N LEU A 264 5.57 15.15 -0.64
CA LEU A 264 4.45 15.72 -1.38
C LEU A 264 3.21 15.75 -0.48
N TRP A 265 2.58 16.90 -0.38
CA TRP A 265 1.29 17.07 0.28
C TRP A 265 0.22 17.36 -0.77
N LEU A 266 -0.83 16.53 -0.85
CA LEU A 266 -1.93 16.63 -1.79
C LEU A 266 -3.19 17.09 -1.03
N PRO A 267 -3.59 18.36 -1.13
CA PRO A 267 -4.63 18.94 -0.26
C PRO A 267 -5.99 18.24 -0.37
N GLU A 268 -6.39 17.82 -1.57
CA GLU A 268 -7.70 17.24 -1.85
C GLU A 268 -7.73 15.71 -1.71
N MET A 269 -6.55 15.08 -1.56
CA MET A 269 -6.43 13.62 -1.53
C MET A 269 -6.84 13.05 -0.17
N ASN A 270 -7.66 12.01 -0.19
CA ASN A 270 -8.08 11.25 1.00
C ASN A 270 -7.19 10.01 1.26
N HIS A 271 -7.59 9.21 2.27
CA HIS A 271 -6.83 8.00 2.67
C HIS A 271 -6.80 6.89 1.60
N VAL A 272 -7.78 6.79 0.72
CA VAL A 272 -7.80 5.82 -0.39
C VAL A 272 -7.22 6.38 -1.68
N LEU A 273 -6.47 7.49 -1.57
CA LEU A 273 -5.63 8.09 -2.61
C LEU A 273 -6.43 8.70 -3.78
N VAL A 274 -7.65 9.17 -3.53
CA VAL A 274 -8.49 9.86 -4.50
C VAL A 274 -8.82 11.26 -4.02
N ASP A 275 -9.06 12.20 -4.93
CA ASP A 275 -9.50 13.54 -4.60
C ASP A 275 -10.97 13.54 -4.15
N VAL A 276 -11.28 14.31 -3.12
CA VAL A 276 -12.62 14.43 -2.54
C VAL A 276 -12.93 15.88 -2.21
N GLY A 277 -14.24 16.23 -2.28
CA GLY A 277 -14.70 17.59 -2.03
C GLY A 277 -15.10 17.86 -0.59
N ASP A 278 -15.66 16.87 0.10
CA ASP A 278 -16.16 16.97 1.48
C ASP A 278 -16.15 15.59 2.17
N ASP A 279 -16.64 15.55 3.41
CA ASP A 279 -16.64 14.31 4.21
C ASP A 279 -17.60 13.25 3.66
N ASP A 280 -18.76 13.63 3.10
CA ASP A 280 -19.71 12.67 2.52
C ASP A 280 -19.11 12.04 1.26
N ASP A 281 -18.48 12.83 0.40
CA ASP A 281 -17.75 12.37 -0.76
C ASP A 281 -16.54 11.49 -0.36
N ASN A 282 -15.88 11.86 0.72
CA ASN A 282 -14.76 11.09 1.29
C ASN A 282 -15.21 9.69 1.72
N PHE A 283 -16.32 9.57 2.46
CA PHE A 283 -16.86 8.26 2.85
C PHE A 283 -17.34 7.43 1.64
N ALA A 284 -17.97 8.07 0.66
CA ALA A 284 -18.42 7.39 -0.56
C ALA A 284 -17.26 6.77 -1.34
N ALA A 285 -16.12 7.45 -1.41
CA ALA A 285 -14.93 7.05 -2.16
C ALA A 285 -14.36 5.67 -1.75
N TYR A 286 -14.61 5.24 -0.51
CA TYR A 286 -14.16 3.92 -0.04
C TYR A 286 -14.84 2.74 -0.73
N ASN A 287 -15.95 2.97 -1.44
CA ASN A 287 -16.69 1.93 -2.19
C ASN A 287 -16.93 2.32 -3.65
N GLN A 288 -16.06 3.17 -4.20
CA GLN A 288 -16.06 3.59 -5.59
C GLN A 288 -14.76 3.15 -6.28
N PRO A 289 -14.60 1.85 -6.62
CA PRO A 289 -13.38 1.33 -7.23
C PRO A 289 -13.04 1.97 -8.58
N GLU A 290 -14.03 2.52 -9.29
CA GLU A 290 -13.88 3.23 -10.56
C GLU A 290 -13.34 4.65 -10.42
N ARG A 291 -13.38 5.25 -9.21
CA ARG A 291 -12.89 6.60 -8.98
C ARG A 291 -11.39 6.67 -9.20
N PRO A 292 -10.89 7.61 -10.05
CA PRO A 292 -9.48 7.70 -10.36
C PRO A 292 -8.66 8.10 -9.13
N LEU A 293 -7.41 7.63 -9.06
CA LEU A 293 -6.44 8.13 -8.08
C LEU A 293 -6.04 9.57 -8.45
N ASP A 294 -5.56 10.33 -7.44
CA ASP A 294 -4.97 11.65 -7.68
C ASP A 294 -3.86 11.57 -8.75
N ALA A 295 -3.94 12.43 -9.75
CA ALA A 295 -3.01 12.38 -10.89
C ALA A 295 -1.59 12.80 -10.50
N ALA A 296 -1.44 13.79 -9.62
CA ALA A 296 -0.14 14.27 -9.17
C ALA A 296 0.57 13.22 -8.29
N LEU A 297 -0.20 12.44 -7.52
CA LEU A 297 0.30 11.25 -6.81
C LEU A 297 1.02 10.31 -7.77
N ILE A 298 0.33 9.89 -8.83
CA ILE A 298 0.82 8.88 -9.77
C ILE A 298 2.05 9.37 -10.51
N ASP A 299 2.02 10.60 -11.02
CA ASP A 299 3.14 11.19 -11.76
C ASP A 299 4.37 11.35 -10.86
N THR A 300 4.18 11.77 -9.61
CA THR A 300 5.26 11.91 -8.64
C THR A 300 5.90 10.56 -8.30
N ILE A 301 5.09 9.52 -8.05
CA ILE A 301 5.61 8.17 -7.77
C ILE A 301 6.39 7.63 -8.97
N ALA A 302 5.84 7.73 -10.18
CA ALA A 302 6.50 7.24 -11.39
C ALA A 302 7.81 7.96 -11.65
N ALA A 303 7.83 9.30 -11.58
CA ALA A 303 9.04 10.10 -11.71
C ALA A 303 10.09 9.75 -10.64
N PHE A 304 9.65 9.54 -9.39
CA PHE A 304 10.55 9.12 -8.30
C PHE A 304 11.17 7.76 -8.55
N ILE A 305 10.39 6.78 -9.04
CA ILE A 305 10.89 5.43 -9.35
C ILE A 305 11.89 5.44 -10.50
N GLN A 306 11.62 6.23 -11.54
CA GLN A 306 12.41 6.28 -12.78
C GLN A 306 13.63 7.21 -12.71
N ALA A 307 13.70 8.09 -11.70
CA ALA A 307 14.82 9.02 -11.56
C ALA A 307 16.15 8.26 -11.50
N SER A 308 17.18 8.83 -12.15
CA SER A 308 18.55 8.33 -12.04
C SER A 308 19.03 8.46 -10.60
N ASP A 309 19.84 7.53 -10.13
CA ASP A 309 20.53 7.71 -8.86
C ASP A 309 21.61 8.78 -9.08
N SER A 310 21.45 9.93 -8.42
CA SER A 310 22.51 10.95 -8.42
C SER A 310 23.75 10.32 -7.78
N ARG A 311 24.83 10.27 -8.53
CA ARG A 311 26.15 9.81 -8.04
C ARG A 311 26.67 10.78 -7.02
#